data_fa8ad10747df37acc3f1408090890be1
#
_entry.id   fa8ad10747df37acc3f1408090890be1
#
_cell.length_a   1.000
_cell.length_b   1.000
_cell.length_c   1.000
_cell.angle_alpha   90.00
_cell.angle_beta   90.00
_cell.angle_gamma   90.00
#
_symmetry.space_group_name_H-M   'P 1'
#
loop_
_entity.id
_entity.type
_entity.pdbx_description
1 polymer ?
#
loop_
_entity_poly.entity_id
_entity_poly.type
_entity_poly.pdbx_seq_one_letter_code
_entity_poly.pdbx_strand_id
1 'polypeptide(L)'
;MKIYFDNCSLQRPLDSKIQVRIAVEAEAVLGVLSLCESGQIELISSEALAFEISRSLSPDRVTWALEVLSRARVYVQVNDQIESRARLLVERGINPLDALHLASAEEARADYFCTCDDQLLRRGRSMTDLNTKVISPIELVGEVGQ
;
A
#
# COMPACT_ATOMS: atom_id res chain seq x y z
N MET A 1 -6.51 12.54 -5.84
CA MET A 1 -6.33 11.08 -5.86
C MET A 1 -5.45 10.66 -4.71
N LYS A 2 -5.89 9.69 -3.93
CA LYS A 2 -5.18 9.17 -2.76
C LYS A 2 -4.78 7.73 -2.97
N ILE A 3 -3.52 7.40 -2.65
CA ILE A 3 -2.97 6.06 -2.85
C ILE A 3 -2.36 5.52 -1.55
N TYR A 4 -2.70 4.27 -1.23
CA TYR A 4 -2.12 3.52 -0.13
C TYR A 4 -1.24 2.42 -0.72
N PHE A 5 0.05 2.44 -0.38
CA PHE A 5 0.96 1.34 -0.69
C PHE A 5 1.09 0.45 0.53
N ASP A 6 0.88 -0.86 0.38
CA ASP A 6 1.27 -1.77 1.44
C ASP A 6 2.80 -1.84 1.52
N ASN A 7 3.32 -2.46 2.58
CA ASN A 7 4.77 -2.43 2.79
C ASN A 7 5.55 -3.16 1.69
N CYS A 8 5.02 -4.25 1.16
CA CYS A 8 5.72 -4.98 0.10
C CYS A 8 5.87 -4.15 -1.18
N SER A 9 4.86 -3.37 -1.54
CA SER A 9 4.94 -2.45 -2.68
C SER A 9 5.90 -1.30 -2.40
N LEU A 10 5.80 -0.73 -1.19
CA LEU A 10 6.64 0.38 -0.79
C LEU A 10 8.12 0.01 -0.83
N GLN A 11 8.45 -1.23 -0.46
CA GLN A 11 9.82 -1.74 -0.40
C GLN A 11 10.32 -2.30 -1.74
N ARG A 12 9.45 -2.41 -2.74
CA ARG A 12 9.82 -3.04 -4.02
C ARG A 12 11.06 -2.44 -4.68
N PRO A 13 11.29 -1.12 -4.63
CA PRO A 13 12.53 -0.55 -5.18
C PRO A 13 13.81 -1.08 -4.56
N LEU A 14 13.76 -1.61 -3.33
CA LEU A 14 14.93 -2.18 -2.64
C LEU A 14 15.09 -3.68 -2.84
N ASP A 15 14.14 -4.33 -3.50
CA ASP A 15 14.21 -5.77 -3.76
C ASP A 15 15.21 -6.08 -4.86
N SER A 16 15.73 -7.32 -4.85
CA SER A 16 16.60 -7.82 -5.91
C SER A 16 15.87 -7.78 -7.26
N LYS A 17 16.52 -7.23 -8.28
CA LYS A 17 15.93 -7.03 -9.60
C LYS A 17 16.35 -8.10 -10.62
N ILE A 18 16.69 -9.29 -10.12
CA ILE A 18 17.05 -10.42 -10.99
C ILE A 18 15.83 -10.84 -11.83
N GLN A 19 14.63 -10.84 -11.22
CA GLN A 19 13.40 -11.14 -11.95
C GLN A 19 12.88 -9.87 -12.64
N VAL A 20 12.53 -10.02 -13.93
CA VAL A 20 12.02 -8.89 -14.74
C VAL A 20 10.78 -8.26 -14.10
N ARG A 21 9.86 -9.07 -13.57
CA ARG A 21 8.66 -8.58 -12.91
C ARG A 21 9.00 -7.61 -11.77
N ILE A 22 9.94 -7.98 -10.91
CA ILE A 22 10.33 -7.15 -9.77
C ILE A 22 10.96 -5.84 -10.24
N ALA A 23 11.82 -5.91 -11.28
CA ALA A 23 12.43 -4.71 -11.85
C ALA A 23 11.37 -3.74 -12.39
N VAL A 24 10.37 -4.25 -13.10
CA VAL A 24 9.29 -3.42 -13.66
C VAL A 24 8.40 -2.85 -12.56
N GLU A 25 8.06 -3.66 -11.56
CA GLU A 25 7.28 -3.18 -10.42
C GLU A 25 8.02 -2.09 -9.64
N ALA A 26 9.34 -2.24 -9.45
CA ALA A 26 10.16 -1.23 -8.78
C ALA A 26 10.11 0.11 -9.52
N GLU A 27 10.27 0.08 -10.83
CA GLU A 27 10.17 1.30 -11.65
C GLU A 27 8.78 1.93 -11.57
N ALA A 28 7.74 1.10 -11.59
CA ALA A 28 6.36 1.58 -11.46
C ALA A 28 6.14 2.30 -10.13
N VAL A 29 6.59 1.71 -9.02
CA VAL A 29 6.47 2.32 -7.69
C VAL A 29 7.23 3.66 -7.64
N LEU A 30 8.46 3.70 -8.13
CA LEU A 30 9.25 4.93 -8.17
C LEU A 30 8.56 6.02 -8.98
N GLY A 31 7.97 5.66 -10.12
CA GLY A 31 7.24 6.60 -10.96
C GLY A 31 6.04 7.20 -10.24
N VAL A 32 5.26 6.38 -9.54
CA VAL A 32 4.10 6.87 -8.78
C VAL A 32 4.54 7.73 -7.59
N LEU A 33 5.60 7.33 -6.89
CA LEU A 33 6.15 8.13 -5.78
C LEU A 33 6.62 9.50 -6.26
N SER A 34 7.16 9.58 -7.47
CA SER A 34 7.54 10.86 -8.08
C SER A 34 6.33 11.78 -8.28
N LEU A 35 5.19 11.22 -8.67
CA LEU A 35 3.94 11.98 -8.78
C LEU A 35 3.42 12.43 -7.40
N CYS A 36 3.62 11.62 -6.37
CA CYS A 36 3.29 12.02 -5.00
C CYS A 36 4.14 13.20 -4.55
N GLU A 37 5.42 13.17 -4.88
CA GLU A 37 6.37 14.23 -4.54
C GLU A 37 6.01 15.55 -5.22
N SER A 38 5.55 15.50 -6.46
CA SER A 38 5.14 16.70 -7.20
C SER A 38 3.78 17.25 -6.76
N GLY A 39 3.07 16.54 -5.88
CA GLY A 39 1.76 16.97 -5.38
C GLY A 39 0.58 16.59 -6.24
N GLN A 40 0.79 15.85 -7.33
CA GLN A 40 -0.29 15.40 -8.21
C GLN A 40 -1.13 14.29 -7.58
N ILE A 41 -0.52 13.51 -6.68
CA ILE A 41 -1.13 12.38 -5.99
C ILE A 41 -0.82 12.50 -4.50
N GLU A 42 -1.77 12.15 -3.66
CA GLU A 42 -1.56 12.14 -2.21
C GLU A 42 -1.23 10.74 -1.73
N LEU A 43 -0.12 10.60 -1.01
CA LEU A 43 0.29 9.36 -0.38
C LEU A 43 -0.33 9.27 1.00
N ILE A 44 -0.82 8.07 1.36
CA ILE A 44 -1.38 7.79 2.68
C ILE A 44 -0.35 7.03 3.50
N SER A 45 -0.09 7.51 4.72
CA SER A 45 0.63 6.78 5.76
C SER A 45 -0.36 6.31 6.81
N SER A 46 0.02 5.32 7.60
CA SER A 46 -0.87 4.76 8.61
C SER A 46 -0.11 4.19 9.79
N GLU A 47 -0.81 4.05 10.90
CA GLU A 47 -0.29 3.36 12.08
C GLU A 47 0.05 1.90 11.75
N ALA A 48 -0.72 1.26 10.88
CA ALA A 48 -0.46 -0.11 10.43
C ALA A 48 0.88 -0.20 9.72
N LEU A 49 1.19 0.74 8.83
CA LEU A 49 2.50 0.80 8.15
C LEU A 49 3.62 1.06 9.14
N ALA A 50 3.43 2.01 10.05
CA ALA A 50 4.43 2.33 11.07
C ALA A 50 4.74 1.09 11.94
N PHE A 51 3.71 0.34 12.31
CA PHE A 51 3.87 -0.90 13.08
C PHE A 51 4.69 -1.93 12.30
N GLU A 52 4.33 -2.18 11.04
CA GLU A 52 5.04 -3.16 10.21
C GLU A 52 6.50 -2.77 9.98
N ILE A 53 6.75 -1.49 9.69
CA ILE A 53 8.09 -0.96 9.49
C ILE A 53 8.94 -1.10 10.75
N SER A 54 8.34 -0.85 11.93
CA SER A 54 9.06 -0.95 13.20
C SER A 54 9.56 -2.37 13.49
N ARG A 55 8.99 -3.38 12.86
CA ARG A 55 9.38 -4.79 13.03
C ARG A 55 10.44 -5.24 12.03
N SER A 56 10.83 -4.40 11.10
CA SER A 56 11.87 -4.72 10.12
C SER A 56 13.24 -4.78 10.79
N LEU A 57 14.03 -5.78 10.42
CA LEU A 57 15.41 -5.94 10.89
C LEU A 57 16.43 -5.30 9.94
N SER A 58 15.97 -4.71 8.85
CA SER A 58 16.84 -4.08 7.85
C SER A 58 16.84 -2.56 8.04
N PRO A 59 17.97 -1.97 8.50
CA PRO A 59 18.07 -0.51 8.64
C PRO A 59 17.80 0.24 7.34
N ASP A 60 18.26 -0.28 6.22
CA ASP A 60 18.06 0.36 4.91
C ASP A 60 16.59 0.41 4.53
N ARG A 61 15.85 -0.66 4.80
CA ARG A 61 14.41 -0.72 4.49
C ARG A 61 13.62 0.21 5.40
N VAL A 62 13.99 0.30 6.66
CA VAL A 62 13.35 1.23 7.61
C VAL A 62 13.59 2.67 7.16
N THR A 63 14.83 3.02 6.84
CA THR A 63 15.20 4.37 6.40
C THR A 63 14.43 4.76 5.12
N TRP A 64 14.39 3.86 4.14
CA TRP A 64 13.66 4.08 2.90
C TRP A 64 12.17 4.34 3.16
N ALA A 65 11.54 3.45 3.93
CA ALA A 65 10.10 3.55 4.21
C ALA A 65 9.75 4.82 4.95
N LEU A 66 10.53 5.18 5.98
CA LEU A 66 10.28 6.40 6.75
C LEU A 66 10.46 7.65 5.90
N GLU A 67 11.47 7.67 5.02
CA GLU A 67 11.67 8.78 4.12
C GLU A 67 10.50 8.95 3.15
N VAL A 68 10.06 7.87 2.53
CA VAL A 68 8.91 7.91 1.62
C VAL A 68 7.65 8.38 2.36
N LEU A 69 7.36 7.79 3.51
CA LEU A 69 6.14 8.09 4.26
C LEU A 69 6.18 9.48 4.91
N SER A 70 7.36 10.09 5.05
CA SER A 70 7.45 11.47 5.53
C SER A 70 6.79 12.46 4.56
N ARG A 71 6.57 12.07 3.33
CA ARG A 71 5.91 12.88 2.29
C ARG A 71 4.41 12.65 2.23
N ALA A 72 3.88 11.74 3.05
CA ALA A 72 2.46 11.47 3.09
C ALA A 72 1.69 12.69 3.61
N ARG A 73 0.55 12.97 2.98
CA ARG A 73 -0.33 14.08 3.39
C ARG A 73 -1.49 13.62 4.25
N VAL A 74 -1.72 12.32 4.31
CA VAL A 74 -2.78 11.71 5.10
C VAL A 74 -2.15 10.68 6.01
N TYR A 75 -2.49 10.73 7.30
CA TYR A 75 -2.07 9.72 8.28
C TYR A 75 -3.29 9.14 8.95
N VAL A 76 -3.39 7.82 8.97
CA VAL A 76 -4.53 7.09 9.54
C VAL A 76 -4.11 6.39 10.83
N GLN A 77 -4.76 6.75 11.92
CA GLN A 77 -4.63 6.01 13.18
C GLN A 77 -5.67 4.91 13.23
N VAL A 78 -5.30 3.79 13.84
CA VAL A 78 -6.24 2.68 14.06
C VAL A 78 -7.30 3.13 15.07
N ASN A 79 -8.54 2.87 14.75
CA ASN A 79 -9.69 3.15 15.61
C ASN A 79 -10.63 1.95 15.62
N ASP A 80 -11.73 2.04 16.38
CA ASP A 80 -12.67 0.93 16.52
C ASP A 80 -13.31 0.52 15.19
N GLN A 81 -13.57 1.48 14.31
CA GLN A 81 -14.14 1.20 13.00
C GLN A 81 -13.17 0.41 12.12
N ILE A 82 -11.91 0.81 12.12
CA ILE A 82 -10.86 0.10 11.38
C ILE A 82 -10.70 -1.32 11.93
N GLU A 83 -10.66 -1.48 13.24
CA GLU A 83 -10.55 -2.81 13.86
C GLU A 83 -11.73 -3.71 13.51
N SER A 84 -12.94 -3.19 13.56
CA SER A 84 -14.14 -3.96 13.23
C SER A 84 -14.13 -4.37 11.76
N ARG A 85 -13.76 -3.46 10.87
CA ARG A 85 -13.65 -3.75 9.44
C ARG A 85 -12.58 -4.79 9.16
N ALA A 86 -11.41 -4.65 9.82
CA ALA A 86 -10.31 -5.61 9.67
C ALA A 86 -10.72 -7.01 10.10
N ARG A 87 -11.44 -7.16 11.21
CA ARG A 87 -11.94 -8.47 11.67
C ARG A 87 -12.84 -9.12 10.61
N LEU A 88 -13.71 -8.32 9.99
CA LEU A 88 -14.58 -8.82 8.93
C LEU A 88 -13.77 -9.31 7.73
N LEU A 89 -12.74 -8.59 7.35
CA LEU A 89 -11.86 -8.98 6.24
C LEU A 89 -11.08 -10.25 6.57
N VAL A 90 -10.63 -10.41 7.82
CA VAL A 90 -9.98 -11.64 8.28
C VAL A 90 -10.91 -12.84 8.14
N GLU A 91 -12.19 -12.68 8.49
CA GLU A 91 -13.18 -13.74 8.32
C GLU A 91 -13.34 -14.15 6.86
N ARG A 92 -13.08 -13.24 5.93
CA ARG A 92 -13.13 -13.51 4.48
C ARG A 92 -11.81 -14.03 3.93
N GLY A 93 -10.85 -14.34 4.79
CA GLY A 93 -9.59 -14.97 4.40
C GLY A 93 -8.42 -14.03 4.15
N ILE A 94 -8.55 -12.76 4.49
CA ILE A 94 -7.44 -11.81 4.39
C ILE A 94 -6.55 -11.97 5.62
N ASN A 95 -5.23 -11.98 5.43
CA ASN A 95 -4.26 -12.03 6.51
C ASN A 95 -4.49 -10.83 7.46
N PRO A 96 -4.36 -10.99 8.80
CA PRO A 96 -4.68 -9.92 9.75
C PRO A 96 -3.99 -8.59 9.50
N LEU A 97 -2.70 -8.59 9.19
CA LEU A 97 -1.98 -7.34 8.93
C LEU A 97 -2.46 -6.69 7.62
N ASP A 98 -2.66 -7.49 6.58
CA ASP A 98 -3.21 -7.01 5.31
C ASP A 98 -4.62 -6.46 5.49
N ALA A 99 -5.43 -7.11 6.33
CA ALA A 99 -6.78 -6.64 6.65
C ALA A 99 -6.74 -5.27 7.33
N LEU A 100 -5.78 -5.07 8.23
CA LEU A 100 -5.60 -3.79 8.91
C LEU A 100 -5.17 -2.69 7.91
N HIS A 101 -4.29 -3.02 6.96
CA HIS A 101 -3.91 -2.09 5.90
C HIS A 101 -5.10 -1.73 5.02
N LEU A 102 -5.87 -2.72 4.57
CA LEU A 102 -7.04 -2.47 3.73
C LEU A 102 -8.09 -1.62 4.44
N ALA A 103 -8.38 -1.93 5.69
CA ALA A 103 -9.34 -1.17 6.49
C ALA A 103 -8.86 0.28 6.69
N SER A 104 -7.56 0.47 6.90
CA SER A 104 -6.97 1.80 7.03
C SER A 104 -7.08 2.59 5.71
N ALA A 105 -6.84 1.92 4.58
CA ALA A 105 -6.97 2.54 3.27
C ALA A 105 -8.42 2.97 3.00
N GLU A 106 -9.40 2.14 3.36
CA GLU A 106 -10.81 2.48 3.23
C GLU A 106 -11.19 3.70 4.08
N GLU A 107 -10.72 3.74 5.32
CA GLU A 107 -10.99 4.86 6.24
C GLU A 107 -10.43 6.16 5.70
N ALA A 108 -9.25 6.12 5.08
CA ALA A 108 -8.64 7.30 4.46
C ALA A 108 -9.26 7.63 3.10
N ARG A 109 -10.19 6.83 2.62
CA ARG A 109 -10.80 6.97 1.30
C ARG A 109 -9.79 6.91 0.17
N ALA A 110 -8.86 5.94 0.26
CA ALA A 110 -7.90 5.70 -0.80
C ALA A 110 -8.63 5.31 -2.09
N ASP A 111 -8.25 5.94 -3.18
CA ASP A 111 -8.74 5.53 -4.50
C ASP A 111 -8.15 4.18 -4.89
N TYR A 112 -6.88 3.97 -4.56
CA TYR A 112 -6.16 2.74 -4.88
C TYR A 112 -5.40 2.22 -3.68
N PHE A 113 -5.45 0.90 -3.50
CA PHE A 113 -4.60 0.14 -2.59
C PHE A 113 -3.63 -0.67 -3.45
N CYS A 114 -2.35 -0.33 -3.41
CA CYS A 114 -1.34 -0.95 -4.25
C CYS A 114 -0.62 -2.06 -3.50
N THR A 115 -0.58 -3.25 -4.09
CA THR A 115 0.12 -4.40 -3.54
C THR A 115 0.86 -5.18 -4.62
N CYS A 116 1.99 -5.79 -4.23
CA CYS A 116 2.73 -6.75 -5.07
C CYS A 116 2.36 -8.20 -4.75
N ASP A 117 1.54 -8.44 -3.74
CA ASP A 117 1.13 -9.77 -3.31
C ASP A 117 -0.03 -10.28 -4.18
N ASP A 118 0.23 -11.31 -4.97
CA ASP A 118 -0.76 -11.88 -5.90
C ASP A 118 -2.00 -12.41 -5.20
N GLN A 119 -1.84 -13.01 -4.02
CA GLN A 119 -2.95 -13.56 -3.27
C GLN A 119 -3.86 -12.44 -2.75
N LEU A 120 -3.27 -11.40 -2.18
CA LEU A 120 -4.02 -10.24 -1.72
C LEU A 120 -4.73 -9.55 -2.88
N LEU A 121 -4.05 -9.41 -4.01
CA LEU A 121 -4.60 -8.82 -5.22
C LEU A 121 -5.85 -9.57 -5.69
N ARG A 122 -5.76 -10.91 -5.75
CA ARG A 122 -6.90 -11.76 -6.15
C ARG A 122 -8.07 -11.64 -5.19
N ARG A 123 -7.79 -11.74 -3.88
CA ARG A 123 -8.83 -11.69 -2.85
C ARG A 123 -9.50 -10.32 -2.80
N GLY A 124 -8.70 -9.26 -2.88
CA GLY A 124 -9.24 -7.90 -2.88
C GLY A 124 -10.14 -7.65 -4.09
N ARG A 125 -9.76 -8.13 -5.26
CA ARG A 125 -10.55 -7.98 -6.48
C ARG A 125 -11.85 -8.76 -6.46
N SER A 126 -11.91 -9.85 -5.71
CA SER A 126 -13.14 -10.64 -5.59
C SER A 126 -14.17 -10.01 -4.67
N MET A 127 -13.78 -9.02 -3.87
CA MET A 127 -14.67 -8.36 -2.92
C MET A 127 -15.37 -7.18 -3.56
N THR A 128 -16.70 -7.20 -3.55
CA THR A 128 -17.51 -6.15 -4.18
C THR A 128 -17.80 -4.98 -3.26
N ASP A 129 -17.55 -5.13 -1.97
CA ASP A 129 -17.86 -4.12 -0.95
C ASP A 129 -16.64 -3.34 -0.45
N LEU A 130 -15.49 -3.46 -1.12
CA LEU A 130 -14.34 -2.63 -0.82
C LEU A 130 -14.50 -1.24 -1.43
N ASN A 131 -14.21 -0.21 -0.66
CA ASN A 131 -14.29 1.17 -1.11
C ASN A 131 -12.99 1.66 -1.76
N THR A 132 -11.96 0.83 -1.78
CA THR A 132 -10.70 1.11 -2.44
C THR A 132 -10.43 0.04 -3.49
N LYS A 133 -9.82 0.42 -4.61
CA LYS A 133 -9.50 -0.53 -5.66
C LYS A 133 -8.13 -1.15 -5.40
N VAL A 134 -8.09 -2.46 -5.24
CA VAL A 134 -6.83 -3.21 -5.06
C VAL A 134 -6.17 -3.40 -6.42
N ILE A 135 -4.91 -2.99 -6.53
CA ILE A 135 -4.24 -2.89 -7.82
C ILE A 135 -2.74 -3.21 -7.67
N SER A 136 -2.13 -3.71 -8.73
CA SER A 136 -0.68 -3.92 -8.78
C SER A 136 0.05 -2.62 -9.15
N PRO A 137 1.36 -2.51 -8.87
CA PRO A 137 2.10 -1.31 -9.27
C PRO A 137 2.06 -1.04 -10.78
N ILE A 138 2.15 -2.09 -11.59
CA ILE A 138 2.16 -1.94 -13.05
C ILE A 138 0.81 -1.40 -13.54
N GLU A 139 -0.28 -1.94 -13.01
CA GLU A 139 -1.63 -1.45 -13.36
C GLU A 139 -1.85 -0.03 -12.88
N LEU A 140 -1.32 0.30 -11.69
CA LEU A 140 -1.46 1.63 -11.11
C LEU A 140 -0.86 2.71 -12.02
N VAL A 141 0.29 2.42 -12.63
CA VAL A 141 0.92 3.36 -13.58
C VAL A 141 -0.05 3.70 -14.72
N GLY A 142 -0.77 2.73 -15.24
CA GLY A 142 -1.76 2.94 -16.29
C GLY A 142 -2.92 3.83 -15.85
N GLU A 143 -3.29 3.77 -14.57
CA GLU A 143 -4.42 4.56 -14.04
C GLU A 143 -4.03 6.00 -13.72
N VAL A 144 -2.82 6.22 -13.20
CA VAL A 144 -2.40 7.56 -12.74
C VAL A 144 -1.65 8.36 -13.80
N GLY A 145 -1.18 7.71 -14.85
CA GLY A 145 -0.42 8.34 -15.92
C GLY A 145 -1.28 9.01 -16.99
N GLN A 146 -2.59 9.02 -16.80
CA GLN A 146 -3.53 9.55 -17.79
C GLN A 146 -3.87 11.02 -17.54
#